data_77b54f08b97bd063174d75812cac194a
#
_entry.id   77b54f08b97bd063174d75812cac194a
#
_cell.length_a   1.000
_cell.length_b   1.000
_cell.length_c   1.000
_cell.angle_alpha   90.00
_cell.angle_beta   90.00
_cell.angle_gamma   90.00
#
_symmetry.space_group_name_H-M   'P 1'
#
loop_
_entity.id
_entity.type
_entity.pdbx_description
1 polymer ?
#
loop_
_entity_poly.entity_id
_entity_poly.type
_entity_poly.pdbx_seq_one_letter_code
_entity_poly.pdbx_strand_id
1 'polypeptide(L)'
;DYVSLMTPVVKSLFTDLAMEITSDAMQIHGGYGYTKDQGIEQLYRDNRITPIYEGTNSVQASDLVFRKLSNKNGNIINKFLDQVKSECETDNEKIKPFLSEFNKNLETLKKFSDWMTDKAKTEKDDVSAAANDYLKTLGYVSIAYAWIKVLEVSFKDYEENKNFYNNKIDTAR
;
A
#
# COMPACT_ATOMS: atom_id res chain seq x y z
N ASP A 1 -13.92 -8.72 -7.27
CA ASP A 1 -13.80 -8.84 -5.82
C ASP A 1 -12.50 -8.20 -5.36
N TYR A 2 -12.59 -6.99 -4.77
CA TYR A 2 -11.43 -6.19 -4.33
C TYR A 2 -10.62 -6.87 -3.22
N VAL A 3 -11.25 -7.67 -2.37
CA VAL A 3 -10.54 -8.46 -1.36
C VAL A 3 -9.52 -9.39 -2.03
N SER A 4 -9.94 -10.06 -3.09
CA SER A 4 -9.04 -10.95 -3.84
C SER A 4 -7.87 -10.21 -4.50
N LEU A 5 -8.09 -8.98 -4.98
CA LEU A 5 -7.04 -8.13 -5.56
C LEU A 5 -6.06 -7.65 -4.49
N MET A 6 -6.58 -7.23 -3.32
CA MET A 6 -5.78 -6.61 -2.28
C MET A 6 -5.07 -7.60 -1.34
N THR A 7 -5.52 -8.85 -1.26
CA THR A 7 -4.90 -9.87 -0.40
C THR A 7 -3.38 -10.00 -0.59
N PRO A 8 -2.84 -10.19 -1.81
CA PRO A 8 -1.40 -10.25 -2.02
C PRO A 8 -0.69 -8.93 -1.69
N VAL A 9 -1.34 -7.80 -1.93
CA VAL A 9 -0.79 -6.47 -1.63
C VAL A 9 -0.64 -6.27 -0.12
N VAL A 10 -1.70 -6.52 0.65
CA VAL A 10 -1.69 -6.39 2.11
C VAL A 10 -0.65 -7.33 2.72
N LYS A 11 -0.66 -8.61 2.33
CA LYS A 11 0.31 -9.59 2.84
C LYS A 11 1.75 -9.16 2.58
N SER A 12 2.08 -8.81 1.35
CA SER A 12 3.46 -8.50 0.96
C SER A 12 3.92 -7.14 1.52
N LEU A 13 3.19 -6.07 1.23
CA LEU A 13 3.61 -4.72 1.62
C LEU A 13 3.67 -4.56 3.14
N PHE A 14 2.66 -5.05 3.88
CA PHE A 14 2.62 -4.85 5.33
C PHE A 14 3.68 -5.69 6.06
N THR A 15 4.01 -6.86 5.55
CA THR A 15 5.10 -7.66 6.14
C THR A 15 6.48 -7.07 5.86
N ASP A 16 6.71 -6.48 4.68
CA ASP A 16 7.93 -5.75 4.38
C ASP A 16 8.04 -4.49 5.25
N LEU A 17 6.99 -3.67 5.34
CA LEU A 17 6.95 -2.49 6.21
C LEU A 17 7.14 -2.84 7.69
N ALA A 18 6.57 -3.94 8.15
CA ALA A 18 6.75 -4.39 9.53
C ALA A 18 8.22 -4.75 9.84
N MET A 19 8.95 -5.31 8.87
CA MET A 19 10.38 -5.55 9.02
C MET A 19 11.17 -4.23 9.12
N GLU A 20 10.85 -3.25 8.29
CA GLU A 20 11.46 -1.91 8.35
C GLU A 20 11.16 -1.23 9.69
N ILE A 21 9.88 -1.17 10.09
CA ILE A 21 9.43 -0.53 11.34
C ILE A 21 10.09 -1.17 12.57
N THR A 22 10.15 -2.49 12.65
CA THR A 22 10.76 -3.17 13.80
C THR A 22 12.28 -3.00 13.83
N SER A 23 12.94 -2.91 12.68
CA SER A 23 14.36 -2.56 12.56
C SER A 23 14.62 -1.12 13.04
N ASP A 24 13.80 -0.17 12.59
CA ASP A 24 13.93 1.24 12.97
C ASP A 24 13.65 1.45 14.46
N ALA A 25 12.66 0.75 15.02
CA ALA A 25 12.38 0.74 16.44
C ALA A 25 13.60 0.27 17.24
N MET A 26 14.27 -0.79 16.81
CA MET A 26 15.51 -1.28 17.42
C MET A 26 16.61 -0.23 17.31
N GLN A 27 16.76 0.42 16.16
CA GLN A 27 17.75 1.47 15.90
C GLN A 27 17.55 2.68 16.82
N ILE A 28 16.30 3.13 17.03
CA ILE A 28 15.97 4.25 17.93
C ILE A 28 16.37 3.95 19.37
N HIS A 29 16.22 2.70 19.81
CA HIS A 29 16.62 2.27 21.16
C HIS A 29 18.14 2.03 21.31
N GLY A 30 18.90 2.12 20.22
CA GLY A 30 20.33 1.85 20.22
C GLY A 30 20.67 0.43 20.68
N GLY A 31 21.82 0.25 21.34
CA GLY A 31 22.23 -1.07 21.84
C GLY A 31 21.23 -1.74 22.80
N TYR A 32 20.44 -0.98 23.53
CA TYR A 32 19.38 -1.50 24.39
C TYR A 32 18.26 -2.18 23.58
N GLY A 33 17.92 -1.66 22.40
CA GLY A 33 16.90 -2.29 21.52
C GLY A 33 17.27 -3.70 21.08
N TYR A 34 18.55 -4.03 21.07
CA TYR A 34 19.05 -5.37 20.72
C TYR A 34 19.02 -6.35 21.91
N THR A 35 18.86 -5.87 23.14
CA THR A 35 18.81 -6.72 24.33
C THR A 35 17.40 -7.24 24.60
N LYS A 36 17.30 -8.41 25.26
CA LYS A 36 16.02 -9.04 25.60
C LYS A 36 15.18 -8.21 26.56
N ASP A 37 15.81 -7.39 27.39
CA ASP A 37 15.14 -6.62 28.45
C ASP A 37 14.11 -5.61 27.89
N GLN A 38 14.31 -5.13 26.65
CA GLN A 38 13.41 -4.19 26.00
C GLN A 38 12.29 -4.86 25.18
N GLY A 39 12.44 -6.14 24.85
CA GLY A 39 11.47 -6.89 24.06
C GLY A 39 11.36 -6.52 22.57
N ILE A 40 12.07 -5.48 22.10
CA ILE A 40 12.02 -5.02 20.70
C ILE A 40 12.69 -6.04 19.78
N GLU A 41 13.79 -6.65 20.22
CA GLU A 41 14.49 -7.69 19.48
C GLU A 41 13.55 -8.87 19.17
N GLN A 42 12.66 -9.21 20.10
CA GLN A 42 11.66 -10.27 19.89
C GLN A 42 10.67 -9.89 18.79
N LEU A 43 10.17 -8.67 18.78
CA LEU A 43 9.26 -8.20 17.73
C LEU A 43 9.88 -8.31 16.34
N TYR A 44 11.16 -7.90 16.21
CA TYR A 44 11.89 -8.03 14.95
C TYR A 44 12.05 -9.49 14.53
N ARG A 45 12.47 -10.34 15.44
CA ARG A 45 12.69 -11.77 15.22
C ARG A 45 11.40 -12.50 14.87
N ASP A 46 10.32 -12.24 15.62
CA ASP A 46 9.01 -12.88 15.40
C ASP A 46 8.39 -12.42 14.07
N ASN A 47 8.62 -11.15 13.69
CA ASN A 47 8.13 -10.64 12.42
C ASN A 47 8.85 -11.26 11.21
N ARG A 48 10.08 -11.76 11.35
CA ARG A 48 10.88 -12.25 10.21
C ARG A 48 10.22 -13.40 9.43
N ILE A 49 9.35 -14.18 10.04
CA ILE A 49 8.62 -15.25 9.36
C ILE A 49 7.52 -14.71 8.44
N THR A 50 7.00 -13.52 8.70
CA THR A 50 5.81 -13.00 8.02
C THR A 50 6.01 -12.75 6.52
N PRO A 51 7.18 -12.28 5.99
CA PRO A 51 7.41 -12.22 4.56
C PRO A 51 7.70 -13.58 3.90
N ILE A 52 7.83 -14.65 4.68
CA ILE A 52 8.24 -15.98 4.18
C ILE A 52 7.05 -16.92 4.03
N TYR A 53 6.21 -17.04 5.08
CA TYR A 53 5.12 -18.01 5.11
C TYR A 53 3.94 -17.59 4.22
N GLU A 54 3.03 -18.53 3.96
CA GLU A 54 1.85 -18.31 3.10
C GLU A 54 2.21 -17.82 1.68
N GLY A 55 3.34 -18.30 1.17
CA GLY A 55 3.97 -17.78 -0.05
C GLY A 55 4.82 -16.55 0.24
N THR A 56 6.06 -16.56 -0.27
CA THR A 56 6.95 -15.40 -0.13
C THR A 56 6.35 -14.16 -0.78
N ASN A 57 6.85 -12.99 -0.41
CA ASN A 57 6.33 -11.72 -0.98
C ASN A 57 6.46 -11.68 -2.51
N SER A 58 7.50 -12.29 -3.08
CA SER A 58 7.61 -12.43 -4.55
C SER A 58 6.57 -13.39 -5.15
N VAL A 59 6.18 -14.45 -4.42
CA VAL A 59 5.07 -15.32 -4.85
C VAL A 59 3.76 -14.57 -4.83
N GLN A 60 3.53 -13.72 -3.85
CA GLN A 60 2.35 -12.85 -3.78
C GLN A 60 2.33 -11.85 -4.95
N ALA A 61 3.47 -11.26 -5.30
CA ALA A 61 3.58 -10.38 -6.45
C ALA A 61 3.28 -11.11 -7.77
N SER A 62 3.80 -12.31 -7.94
CA SER A 62 3.48 -13.17 -9.10
C SER A 62 1.99 -13.54 -9.15
N ASP A 63 1.38 -13.88 -8.02
CA ASP A 63 -0.05 -14.16 -7.92
C ASP A 63 -0.90 -12.96 -8.34
N LEU A 64 -0.54 -11.77 -7.86
CA LEU A 64 -1.19 -10.53 -8.25
C LEU A 64 -1.18 -10.35 -9.76
N VAL A 65 -0.01 -10.44 -10.39
CA VAL A 65 0.16 -10.12 -11.80
C VAL A 65 -0.42 -11.20 -12.72
N PHE A 66 -0.06 -12.47 -12.50
CA PHE A 66 -0.40 -13.55 -13.43
C PHE A 66 -1.78 -14.16 -13.18
N ARG A 67 -2.35 -14.01 -12.00
CA ARG A 67 -3.65 -14.58 -11.66
C ARG A 67 -4.73 -13.52 -11.42
N LYS A 68 -4.44 -12.44 -10.67
CA LYS A 68 -5.47 -11.46 -10.32
C LYS A 68 -5.72 -10.47 -11.45
N LEU A 69 -4.68 -9.89 -12.03
CA LEU A 69 -4.82 -8.96 -13.15
C LEU A 69 -5.24 -9.66 -14.45
N SER A 70 -4.70 -10.87 -14.69
CA SER A 70 -4.94 -11.61 -15.93
C SER A 70 -6.27 -12.39 -15.95
N ASN A 71 -7.04 -12.37 -14.88
CA ASN A 71 -8.31 -13.06 -14.81
C ASN A 71 -9.28 -12.55 -15.89
N LYS A 72 -10.11 -13.45 -16.46
CA LYS A 72 -10.98 -13.24 -17.66
C LYS A 72 -11.81 -11.94 -17.67
N ASN A 73 -11.89 -11.29 -16.54
CA ASN A 73 -12.52 -9.99 -16.41
C ASN A 73 -11.51 -8.84 -16.30
N GLY A 74 -10.24 -9.00 -16.72
CA GLY A 74 -9.15 -7.99 -16.79
C GLY A 74 -9.41 -6.57 -16.27
N ASN A 75 -10.60 -6.36 -15.80
CA ASN A 75 -11.25 -5.13 -15.45
C ASN A 75 -11.28 -4.88 -13.92
N ILE A 76 -10.76 -5.82 -13.09
CA ILE A 76 -10.89 -5.60 -11.64
C ILE A 76 -10.00 -4.44 -11.18
N ILE A 77 -8.80 -4.34 -11.72
CA ILE A 77 -7.89 -3.24 -11.39
C ILE A 77 -8.45 -1.91 -11.93
N ASN A 78 -8.94 -1.89 -13.17
CA ASN A 78 -9.52 -0.67 -13.74
C ASN A 78 -10.75 -0.21 -12.95
N LYS A 79 -11.64 -1.13 -12.58
CA LYS A 79 -12.78 -0.80 -11.71
C LYS A 79 -12.34 -0.25 -10.34
N PHE A 80 -11.30 -0.83 -9.75
CA PHE A 80 -10.75 -0.33 -8.50
C PHE A 80 -10.19 1.08 -8.66
N LEU A 81 -9.38 1.33 -9.70
CA LEU A 81 -8.80 2.65 -9.96
C LEU A 81 -9.87 3.71 -10.27
N ASP A 82 -10.89 3.36 -11.04
CA ASP A 82 -12.01 4.25 -11.36
C ASP A 82 -12.82 4.60 -10.10
N GLN A 83 -13.07 3.60 -9.23
CA GLN A 83 -13.72 3.83 -7.95
C GLN A 83 -12.88 4.75 -7.04
N VAL A 84 -11.59 4.45 -6.88
CA VAL A 84 -10.65 5.27 -6.09
C VAL A 84 -10.64 6.70 -6.59
N LYS A 85 -10.59 6.90 -7.91
CA LYS A 85 -10.63 8.23 -8.52
C LYS A 85 -11.92 8.96 -8.17
N SER A 86 -13.08 8.31 -8.39
CA SER A 86 -14.39 8.89 -8.10
C SER A 86 -14.58 9.22 -6.61
N GLU A 87 -14.12 8.35 -5.73
CA GLU A 87 -14.24 8.56 -4.28
C GLU A 87 -13.29 9.62 -3.71
N CYS A 88 -12.23 9.99 -4.45
CA CYS A 88 -11.32 11.07 -4.08
C CYS A 88 -11.69 12.41 -4.70
N GLU A 89 -12.73 12.48 -5.53
CA GLU A 89 -13.25 13.76 -6.04
C GLU A 89 -13.88 14.56 -4.90
N THR A 90 -13.35 15.73 -4.61
CA THR A 90 -13.86 16.60 -3.52
C THR A 90 -13.65 18.07 -3.83
N ASP A 91 -14.61 18.89 -3.41
CA ASP A 91 -14.52 20.36 -3.46
C ASP A 91 -13.81 20.96 -2.24
N ASN A 92 -13.39 20.13 -1.28
CA ASN A 92 -12.75 20.60 -0.06
C ASN A 92 -11.33 21.14 -0.36
N GLU A 93 -11.20 22.46 -0.30
CA GLU A 93 -9.94 23.19 -0.55
C GLU A 93 -8.77 22.73 0.34
N LYS A 94 -9.06 22.20 1.54
CA LYS A 94 -8.03 21.72 2.47
C LYS A 94 -7.44 20.36 2.03
N ILE A 95 -8.17 19.60 1.21
CA ILE A 95 -7.75 18.28 0.70
C ILE A 95 -7.08 18.42 -0.66
N LYS A 96 -7.45 19.40 -1.46
CA LYS A 96 -6.91 19.61 -2.82
C LYS A 96 -5.39 19.53 -2.94
N PRO A 97 -4.58 20.07 -2.01
CA PRO A 97 -3.12 19.96 -2.09
C PRO A 97 -2.61 18.50 -2.10
N PHE A 98 -3.30 17.61 -1.39
CA PHE A 98 -2.96 16.18 -1.34
C PHE A 98 -3.38 15.44 -2.63
N LEU A 99 -4.45 15.90 -3.28
CA LEU A 99 -4.99 15.25 -4.48
C LEU A 99 -4.11 15.42 -5.71
N SER A 100 -3.36 16.51 -5.83
CA SER A 100 -2.54 16.78 -7.01
C SER A 100 -1.49 15.66 -7.22
N GLU A 101 -0.71 15.34 -6.21
CA GLU A 101 0.30 14.29 -6.29
C GLU A 101 -0.33 12.89 -6.30
N PHE A 102 -1.41 12.70 -5.53
CA PHE A 102 -2.18 11.45 -5.54
C PHE A 102 -2.68 11.10 -6.95
N ASN A 103 -3.34 12.03 -7.63
CA ASN A 103 -3.88 11.79 -8.97
C ASN A 103 -2.78 11.47 -9.99
N LYS A 104 -1.62 12.12 -9.91
CA LYS A 104 -0.47 11.80 -10.75
C LYS A 104 0.03 10.36 -10.52
N ASN A 105 0.10 9.94 -9.27
CA ASN A 105 0.50 8.57 -8.92
C ASN A 105 -0.57 7.54 -9.33
N LEU A 106 -1.85 7.89 -9.21
CA LEU A 106 -2.97 7.05 -9.67
C LEU A 106 -2.92 6.83 -11.18
N GLU A 107 -2.63 7.88 -11.96
CA GLU A 107 -2.45 7.78 -13.41
C GLU A 107 -1.22 6.95 -13.79
N THR A 108 -0.13 7.09 -13.04
CA THR A 108 1.08 6.26 -13.23
C THR A 108 0.77 4.80 -12.95
N LEU A 109 0.07 4.49 -11.86
CA LEU A 109 -0.37 3.15 -11.55
C LEU A 109 -1.29 2.58 -12.64
N LYS A 110 -2.19 3.39 -13.19
CA LYS A 110 -3.05 2.96 -14.30
C LYS A 110 -2.23 2.54 -15.52
N LYS A 111 -1.30 3.37 -15.96
CA LYS A 111 -0.39 3.04 -17.08
C LYS A 111 0.42 1.77 -16.81
N PHE A 112 0.90 1.62 -15.58
CA PHE A 112 1.64 0.43 -15.16
C PHE A 112 0.73 -0.82 -15.18
N SER A 113 -0.51 -0.69 -14.72
CA SER A 113 -1.50 -1.79 -14.75
C SER A 113 -1.85 -2.21 -16.19
N ASP A 114 -2.02 -1.26 -17.08
CA ASP A 114 -2.29 -1.51 -18.50
C ASP A 114 -1.11 -2.25 -19.13
N TRP A 115 0.12 -1.79 -18.90
CA TRP A 115 1.34 -2.45 -19.36
C TRP A 115 1.47 -3.88 -18.83
N MET A 116 1.29 -4.08 -17.51
CA MET A 116 1.33 -5.39 -16.88
C MET A 116 0.32 -6.36 -17.50
N THR A 117 -0.90 -5.89 -17.73
CA THR A 117 -1.98 -6.72 -18.28
C THR A 117 -1.73 -7.08 -19.75
N ASP A 118 -1.22 -6.13 -20.53
CA ASP A 118 -0.90 -6.34 -21.96
C ASP A 118 0.26 -7.34 -22.12
N LYS A 119 1.34 -7.15 -21.36
CA LYS A 119 2.58 -7.93 -21.49
C LYS A 119 2.55 -9.29 -20.81
N ALA A 120 1.66 -9.52 -19.87
CA ALA A 120 1.60 -10.77 -19.08
C ALA A 120 1.51 -12.06 -19.94
N LYS A 121 1.02 -11.96 -21.17
CA LYS A 121 0.88 -13.10 -22.07
C LYS A 121 2.09 -13.33 -22.97
N THR A 122 2.80 -12.27 -23.35
CA THR A 122 3.85 -12.27 -24.37
C THR A 122 5.25 -12.10 -23.80
N GLU A 123 5.41 -11.34 -22.71
CA GLU A 123 6.69 -10.93 -22.12
C GLU A 123 6.73 -11.28 -20.63
N LYS A 124 6.60 -12.57 -20.32
CA LYS A 124 6.48 -13.06 -18.94
C LYS A 124 7.66 -12.72 -18.05
N ASP A 125 8.88 -12.72 -18.61
CA ASP A 125 10.10 -12.46 -17.85
C ASP A 125 10.16 -10.98 -17.41
N ASP A 126 9.81 -10.05 -18.29
CA ASP A 126 9.76 -8.62 -17.97
C ASP A 126 8.67 -8.31 -16.93
N VAL A 127 7.51 -8.93 -17.10
CA VAL A 127 6.41 -8.81 -16.15
C VAL A 127 6.77 -9.40 -14.79
N SER A 128 7.47 -10.54 -14.75
CA SER A 128 7.96 -11.13 -13.50
C SER A 128 8.99 -10.24 -12.82
N ALA A 129 9.89 -9.64 -13.57
CA ALA A 129 10.89 -8.71 -13.03
C ALA A 129 10.24 -7.47 -12.40
N ALA A 130 9.17 -6.94 -13.00
CA ALA A 130 8.45 -5.77 -12.53
C ALA A 130 7.38 -6.06 -11.46
N ALA A 131 7.05 -7.33 -11.17
CA ALA A 131 5.91 -7.72 -10.35
C ALA A 131 5.97 -7.16 -8.91
N ASN A 132 7.15 -7.17 -8.27
CA ASN A 132 7.31 -6.64 -6.91
C ASN A 132 7.12 -5.11 -6.87
N ASP A 133 7.67 -4.40 -7.85
CA ASP A 133 7.53 -2.94 -7.94
C ASP A 133 6.08 -2.54 -8.23
N TYR A 134 5.40 -3.31 -9.09
CA TYR A 134 3.98 -3.13 -9.33
C TYR A 134 3.15 -3.32 -8.05
N LEU A 135 3.38 -4.42 -7.30
CA LEU A 135 2.69 -4.68 -6.05
C LEU A 135 2.89 -3.54 -5.05
N LYS A 136 4.12 -3.08 -4.86
CA LYS A 136 4.44 -1.96 -3.98
C LYS A 136 3.77 -0.68 -4.42
N THR A 137 3.78 -0.37 -5.72
CA THR A 137 3.11 0.82 -6.27
C THR A 137 1.62 0.80 -6.00
N LEU A 138 0.94 -0.33 -6.27
CA LEU A 138 -0.48 -0.51 -5.95
C LEU A 138 -0.74 -0.35 -4.45
N GLY A 139 0.12 -0.91 -3.62
CA GLY A 139 0.01 -0.81 -2.17
C GLY A 139 0.15 0.62 -1.65
N TYR A 140 1.17 1.36 -2.08
CA TYR A 140 1.35 2.76 -1.65
C TYR A 140 0.23 3.68 -2.14
N VAL A 141 -0.25 3.52 -3.36
CA VAL A 141 -1.42 4.26 -3.86
C VAL A 141 -2.67 3.93 -3.02
N SER A 142 -2.84 2.66 -2.63
CA SER A 142 -3.96 2.26 -1.77
C SER A 142 -3.86 2.84 -0.36
N ILE A 143 -2.66 2.94 0.22
CA ILE A 143 -2.43 3.61 1.50
C ILE A 143 -2.72 5.11 1.37
N ALA A 144 -2.25 5.76 0.31
CA ALA A 144 -2.52 7.17 0.06
C ALA A 144 -4.03 7.44 -0.09
N TYR A 145 -4.75 6.57 -0.80
CA TYR A 145 -6.21 6.62 -0.86
C TYR A 145 -6.86 6.53 0.52
N ALA A 146 -6.43 5.58 1.35
CA ALA A 146 -6.94 5.46 2.72
C ALA A 146 -6.69 6.74 3.54
N TRP A 147 -5.51 7.36 3.40
CA TRP A 147 -5.20 8.63 4.06
C TRP A 147 -6.07 9.79 3.56
N ILE A 148 -6.40 9.86 2.28
CA ILE A 148 -7.36 10.85 1.77
C ILE A 148 -8.72 10.69 2.45
N LYS A 149 -9.21 9.44 2.62
CA LYS A 149 -10.46 9.18 3.35
C LYS A 149 -10.37 9.58 4.82
N VAL A 150 -9.23 9.35 5.47
CA VAL A 150 -8.98 9.83 6.84
C VAL A 150 -9.00 11.36 6.90
N LEU A 151 -8.40 12.05 5.93
CA LEU A 151 -8.43 13.52 5.86
C LEU A 151 -9.84 14.08 5.67
N GLU A 152 -10.66 13.45 4.81
CA GLU A 152 -12.06 13.87 4.62
C GLU A 152 -12.83 13.87 5.93
N VAL A 153 -12.76 12.77 6.69
CA VAL A 153 -13.38 12.65 8.02
C VAL A 153 -12.76 13.66 8.99
N SER A 154 -11.43 13.77 9.01
CA SER A 154 -10.72 14.64 9.94
C SER A 154 -11.09 16.13 9.76
N PHE A 155 -11.27 16.58 8.53
CA PHE A 155 -11.68 17.95 8.27
C PHE A 155 -13.19 18.19 8.48
N LYS A 156 -14.01 17.14 8.29
CA LYS A 156 -15.45 17.20 8.52
C LYS A 156 -15.77 17.30 10.01
N ASP A 157 -15.17 16.43 10.81
CA ASP A 157 -15.51 16.26 12.23
C ASP A 157 -14.49 16.99 13.15
N TYR A 158 -13.69 17.91 12.57
CA TYR A 158 -12.58 18.60 13.26
C TYR A 158 -12.97 19.22 14.61
N GLU A 159 -14.14 19.84 14.69
CA GLU A 159 -14.60 20.52 15.90
C GLU A 159 -14.97 19.56 17.04
N GLU A 160 -15.24 18.29 16.77
CA GLU A 160 -15.58 17.30 17.78
C GLU A 160 -14.37 16.90 18.64
N ASN A 161 -13.18 16.79 18.04
CA ASN A 161 -11.93 16.47 18.76
C ASN A 161 -10.70 17.01 18.01
N LYS A 162 -10.40 18.29 18.23
CA LYS A 162 -9.30 19.00 17.55
C LYS A 162 -7.94 18.34 17.69
N ASN A 163 -7.59 17.86 18.87
CA ASN A 163 -6.29 17.24 19.12
C ASN A 163 -6.13 15.93 18.34
N PHE A 164 -7.16 15.10 18.34
CA PHE A 164 -7.14 13.84 17.61
C PHE A 164 -7.02 14.06 16.09
N TYR A 165 -7.85 14.95 15.54
CA TYR A 165 -7.87 15.20 14.10
C TYR A 165 -6.65 15.98 13.61
N ASN A 166 -6.07 16.90 14.39
CA ASN A 166 -4.79 17.53 14.07
C ASN A 166 -3.68 16.50 13.89
N ASN A 167 -3.57 15.54 14.82
CA ASN A 167 -2.57 14.49 14.71
C ASN A 167 -2.73 13.66 13.41
N LYS A 168 -3.97 13.40 12.97
CA LYS A 168 -4.23 12.70 11.70
C LYS A 168 -3.84 13.53 10.49
N ILE A 169 -4.17 14.83 10.50
CA ILE A 169 -3.84 15.76 9.42
C ILE A 169 -2.32 15.92 9.30
N ASP A 170 -1.63 16.03 10.42
CA ASP A 170 -0.16 16.17 10.43
C ASP A 170 0.56 14.89 9.98
N THR A 171 0.00 13.73 10.28
CA THR A 171 0.55 12.44 9.82
C THR A 171 0.36 12.25 8.30
N ALA A 172 -0.69 12.81 7.71
CA ALA A 172 -0.97 12.72 6.28
C ALA A 172 -0.11 13.65 5.39
N ARG A 173 0.59 14.62 5.99
CA ARG A 173 1.51 15.57 5.30
C ARG A 173 2.87 14.94 5.01
#